data_5e5f1c1f7479caede76f60eee6772d49
#
_entry.id   5e5f1c1f7479caede76f60eee6772d49
#
_cell.length_a   1.000
_cell.length_b   1.000
_cell.length_c   1.000
_cell.angle_alpha   90.00
_cell.angle_beta   90.00
_cell.angle_gamma   90.00
#
_symmetry.space_group_name_H-M   'P 1'
#
loop_
_entity.id
_entity.type
_entity.pdbx_description
1 polymer ?
#
loop_
_entity_poly.entity_id
_entity_poly.type
_entity_poly.pdbx_seq_one_letter_code
_entity_poly.pdbx_strand_id
1 'polypeptide(L)'
;MYFDHSATTPVHPEVQKLITDTQADIYGNPSSNHFLGRKARLLLEKSRNQVANAINTAPEKIIFNSGGTESNNHGLWSMLGSGKNHIISNEIEH
;
A
#
# COMPACT_ATOMS: atom_id res chain seq x y z
N MET A 1 -0.79 30.05 -6.03
CA MET A 1 -1.91 29.14 -5.75
C MET A 1 -1.56 27.79 -6.39
N TYR A 2 -1.72 26.67 -5.67
CA TYR A 2 -1.39 25.34 -6.19
C TYR A 2 -2.64 24.71 -6.80
N PHE A 3 -2.59 24.26 -8.05
CA PHE A 3 -3.73 23.73 -8.80
C PHE A 3 -3.53 22.28 -9.27
N ASP A 4 -2.44 21.62 -8.85
CA ASP A 4 -2.09 20.26 -9.30
C ASP A 4 -2.36 19.19 -8.23
N HIS A 5 -3.50 19.31 -7.56
CA HIS A 5 -3.89 18.32 -6.53
C HIS A 5 -4.19 16.93 -7.08
N SER A 6 -4.38 16.79 -8.40
CA SER A 6 -4.50 15.51 -9.07
C SER A 6 -3.18 14.73 -9.09
N ALA A 7 -2.04 15.41 -9.10
CA ALA A 7 -0.72 14.80 -9.05
C ALA A 7 -0.33 14.47 -7.60
N THR A 8 -0.51 15.41 -6.67
CA THR A 8 -0.18 15.19 -5.25
C THR A 8 -0.86 16.23 -4.35
N THR A 9 -1.02 15.89 -3.09
CA THR A 9 -1.56 16.77 -2.05
C THR A 9 -0.63 16.78 -0.84
N PRO A 10 -0.67 17.84 0.00
CA PRO A 10 -0.01 17.82 1.30
C PRO A 10 -0.50 16.66 2.14
N VAL A 11 0.41 16.04 2.90
CA VAL A 11 0.04 15.01 3.86
C VAL A 11 -0.78 15.64 4.98
N HIS A 12 -1.91 15.02 5.32
CA HIS A 12 -2.74 15.49 6.43
C HIS A 12 -1.94 15.53 7.74
N PRO A 13 -2.05 16.59 8.58
CA PRO A 13 -1.23 16.75 9.78
C PRO A 13 -1.27 15.54 10.74
N GLU A 14 -2.45 14.94 10.94
CA GLU A 14 -2.58 13.74 11.78
C GLU A 14 -1.86 12.53 11.19
N VAL A 15 -1.88 12.39 9.86
CA VAL A 15 -1.15 11.32 9.16
C VAL A 15 0.36 11.54 9.28
N GLN A 16 0.82 12.79 9.10
CA GLN A 16 2.23 13.13 9.27
C GLN A 16 2.72 12.82 10.68
N LYS A 17 1.93 13.18 11.70
CA LYS A 17 2.23 12.84 13.10
C LYS A 17 2.31 11.33 13.31
N LEU A 18 1.33 10.58 12.80
CA LEU A 18 1.28 9.13 12.90
C LEU A 18 2.51 8.46 12.25
N ILE A 19 2.93 8.94 11.08
CA ILE A 19 4.15 8.45 10.41
C ILE A 19 5.37 8.66 11.31
N THR A 20 5.55 9.87 11.84
CA THR A 20 6.68 10.21 12.70
C THR A 20 6.70 9.35 13.96
N ASP A 21 5.59 9.24 14.66
CA ASP A 21 5.45 8.43 15.89
C ASP A 21 5.73 6.95 15.58
N THR A 22 5.20 6.44 14.48
CA THR A 22 5.39 5.04 14.06
C THR A 22 6.86 4.75 13.74
N GLN A 23 7.54 5.63 13.01
CA GLN A 23 8.96 5.45 12.67
C GLN A 23 9.86 5.50 13.91
N ALA A 24 9.51 6.30 14.90
CA ALA A 24 10.26 6.38 16.15
C ALA A 24 10.12 5.10 17.00
N ASP A 25 8.92 4.53 17.04
CA ASP A 25 8.57 3.44 17.98
C ASP A 25 8.61 2.05 17.37
N ILE A 26 8.34 1.93 16.05
CA ILE A 26 8.10 0.66 15.35
C ILE A 26 9.00 0.54 14.13
N TYR A 27 10.30 0.34 14.38
CA TYR A 27 11.33 0.21 13.35
C TYR A 27 11.76 -1.24 13.08
N GLY A 28 11.13 -2.22 13.74
CA GLY A 28 11.47 -3.62 13.57
C GLY A 28 11.01 -4.19 12.22
N ASN A 29 11.78 -5.13 11.68
CA ASN A 29 11.35 -5.86 10.49
C ASN A 29 10.17 -6.79 10.84
N PRO A 30 9.00 -6.67 10.17
CA PRO A 30 7.82 -7.51 10.45
C PRO A 30 8.06 -9.01 10.28
N SER A 31 9.08 -9.42 9.51
CA SER A 31 9.44 -10.82 9.32
C SER A 31 10.27 -11.42 10.45
N SER A 32 10.80 -10.57 11.35
CA SER A 32 11.63 -11.02 12.47
C SER A 32 10.80 -11.59 13.63
N ASN A 33 11.32 -12.64 14.27
CA ASN A 33 10.62 -13.34 15.36
C ASN A 33 10.80 -12.69 16.75
N HIS A 34 11.63 -11.67 16.89
CA HIS A 34 11.82 -10.96 18.16
C HIS A 34 10.70 -9.93 18.43
N PHE A 35 10.70 -9.35 19.61
CA PHE A 35 9.66 -8.42 20.09
C PHE A 35 9.36 -7.27 19.13
N LEU A 36 10.40 -6.57 18.62
CA LEU A 36 10.23 -5.45 17.69
C LEU A 36 9.62 -5.86 16.35
N GLY A 37 10.00 -7.04 15.83
CA GLY A 37 9.41 -7.57 14.61
C GLY A 37 7.94 -7.93 14.79
N ARG A 38 7.58 -8.54 15.93
CA ARG A 38 6.18 -8.83 16.25
C ARG A 38 5.35 -7.55 16.38
N LYS A 39 5.89 -6.50 17.01
CA LYS A 39 5.23 -5.20 17.15
C LYS A 39 4.94 -4.59 15.76
N ALA A 40 5.93 -4.61 14.87
CA ALA A 40 5.76 -4.14 13.49
C ALA A 40 4.73 -4.96 12.70
N ARG A 41 4.75 -6.28 12.82
CA ARG A 41 3.77 -7.18 12.18
C ARG A 41 2.35 -6.90 12.64
N LEU A 42 2.13 -6.73 13.95
CA LEU A 42 0.80 -6.40 14.48
C LEU A 42 0.26 -5.09 13.92
N LEU A 43 1.09 -4.06 13.81
CA LEU A 43 0.68 -2.79 13.21
C LEU A 43 0.34 -2.96 11.74
N LEU A 44 1.16 -3.68 10.97
CA LEU A 44 0.94 -3.94 9.55
C LEU A 44 -0.40 -4.66 9.32
N GLU A 45 -0.67 -5.72 10.09
CA GLU A 45 -1.92 -6.48 9.97
C GLU A 45 -3.15 -5.66 10.43
N LYS A 46 -3.00 -4.84 11.47
CA LYS A 46 -4.05 -3.89 11.86
C LYS A 46 -4.37 -2.91 10.72
N SER A 47 -3.35 -2.34 10.09
CA SER A 47 -3.51 -1.42 8.96
C SER A 47 -4.17 -2.12 7.76
N ARG A 48 -3.77 -3.35 7.47
CA ARG A 48 -4.36 -4.19 6.41
C ARG A 48 -5.87 -4.39 6.64
N ASN A 49 -6.26 -4.74 7.87
CA ASN A 49 -7.67 -4.89 8.24
C ASN A 49 -8.45 -3.58 8.10
N GLN A 50 -7.86 -2.44 8.49
CA GLN A 50 -8.50 -1.13 8.35
C GLN A 50 -8.78 -0.78 6.88
N VAL A 51 -7.79 -0.98 5.99
CA VAL A 51 -7.98 -0.75 4.55
C VAL A 51 -9.01 -1.70 3.97
N ALA A 52 -8.94 -2.99 4.29
CA ALA A 52 -9.90 -3.99 3.82
C ALA A 52 -11.34 -3.64 4.22
N ASN A 53 -11.56 -3.24 5.47
CA ASN A 53 -12.86 -2.82 5.97
C ASN A 53 -13.36 -1.55 5.24
N ALA A 54 -12.48 -0.57 4.99
CA ALA A 54 -12.85 0.67 4.31
C ALA A 54 -13.35 0.46 2.89
N ILE A 55 -12.87 -0.58 2.20
CA ILE A 55 -13.29 -0.92 0.82
C ILE A 55 -14.15 -2.19 0.76
N ASN A 56 -14.64 -2.66 1.91
CA ASN A 56 -15.52 -3.83 2.05
C ASN A 56 -14.98 -5.09 1.37
N THR A 57 -13.73 -5.46 1.69
CA THR A 57 -13.06 -6.66 1.17
C THR A 57 -12.36 -7.45 2.29
N ALA A 58 -11.85 -8.63 1.95
CA ALA A 58 -11.08 -9.45 2.89
C ALA A 58 -9.62 -8.98 2.99
N PRO A 59 -8.99 -8.99 4.19
CA PRO A 59 -7.63 -8.50 4.39
C PRO A 59 -6.58 -9.19 3.50
N GLU A 60 -6.77 -10.46 3.17
CA GLU A 60 -5.89 -11.25 2.31
C GLU A 60 -5.81 -10.71 0.87
N LYS A 61 -6.78 -9.88 0.47
CA LYS A 61 -6.82 -9.24 -0.85
C LYS A 61 -6.09 -7.89 -0.89
N ILE A 62 -5.59 -7.41 0.26
CA ILE A 62 -4.86 -6.16 0.33
C ILE A 62 -3.37 -6.43 0.18
N ILE A 63 -2.75 -5.79 -0.78
CA ILE A 63 -1.30 -5.83 -1.01
C ILE A 63 -0.76 -4.41 -0.87
N PHE A 64 0.14 -4.20 0.06
CA PHE A 64 0.87 -2.94 0.19
C PHE A 64 2.07 -2.94 -0.76
N ASN A 65 2.24 -1.85 -1.49
CA ASN A 65 3.33 -1.64 -2.43
C ASN A 65 3.85 -0.20 -2.35
N SER A 66 4.87 0.13 -3.12
CA SER A 66 5.53 1.44 -3.09
C SER A 66 4.77 2.55 -3.84
N GLY A 67 3.77 2.19 -4.65
CA GLY A 67 2.99 3.18 -5.41
C GLY A 67 2.30 2.61 -6.65
N GLY A 68 1.69 3.50 -7.44
CA GLY A 68 0.87 3.13 -8.60
C GLY A 68 1.61 2.32 -9.66
N THR A 69 2.86 2.66 -9.92
CA THR A 69 3.69 1.93 -10.90
C THR A 69 3.89 0.47 -10.50
N GLU A 70 4.22 0.21 -9.23
CA GLU A 70 4.34 -1.16 -8.74
C GLU A 70 2.99 -1.88 -8.76
N SER A 71 1.91 -1.20 -8.37
CA SER A 71 0.55 -1.74 -8.44
C SER A 71 0.18 -2.20 -9.85
N ASN A 72 0.40 -1.35 -10.85
CA ASN A 72 0.09 -1.65 -12.24
C ASN A 72 0.92 -2.84 -12.74
N ASN A 73 2.23 -2.84 -12.49
CA ASN A 73 3.10 -3.95 -12.85
C ASN A 73 2.67 -5.25 -12.16
N HIS A 74 2.38 -5.21 -10.87
CA HIS A 74 1.92 -6.39 -10.13
C HIS A 74 0.60 -6.92 -10.72
N GLY A 75 -0.35 -6.04 -11.04
CA GLY A 75 -1.61 -6.42 -11.68
C GLY A 75 -1.40 -7.10 -13.02
N LEU A 76 -0.56 -6.52 -13.89
CA LEU A 76 -0.24 -7.08 -15.20
C LEU A 76 0.45 -8.44 -15.08
N TRP A 77 1.49 -8.55 -14.23
CA TRP A 77 2.20 -9.81 -14.01
C TRP A 77 1.30 -10.91 -13.46
N SER A 78 0.36 -10.58 -12.56
CA SER A 78 -0.57 -11.56 -12.00
C SER A 78 -1.50 -12.17 -13.07
N MET A 79 -1.75 -11.47 -14.18
CA MET A 79 -2.58 -11.95 -15.28
C MET A 79 -1.86 -12.93 -16.21
N LEU A 80 -0.53 -12.90 -16.28
CA LEU A 80 0.23 -13.78 -17.19
C LEU A 80 0.03 -15.27 -16.94
N GLY A 81 -0.22 -15.67 -15.68
CA GLY A 81 -0.52 -17.04 -15.31
C GLY A 81 -1.97 -17.48 -15.51
N SER A 82 -2.86 -16.57 -15.89
CA SER A 82 -4.32 -16.83 -16.01
C SER A 82 -4.76 -17.40 -17.34
N GLY A 83 -3.84 -17.61 -18.29
CA GLY A 83 -4.14 -18.02 -19.68
C GLY A 83 -4.64 -16.88 -20.57
N LYS A 84 -4.76 -15.67 -20.04
CA LYS A 84 -5.11 -14.47 -20.81
C LYS A 84 -3.83 -13.86 -21.40
N ASN A 85 -3.81 -13.65 -22.70
CA ASN A 85 -2.65 -13.17 -23.45
C ASN A 85 -2.91 -11.88 -24.24
N HIS A 86 -4.05 -11.22 -23.98
CA HIS A 86 -4.43 -9.97 -24.65
C HIS A 86 -4.59 -8.85 -23.62
N ILE A 87 -3.89 -7.74 -23.85
CA ILE A 87 -3.94 -6.52 -23.03
C ILE A 87 -4.45 -5.39 -23.89
N ILE A 88 -5.44 -4.66 -23.39
CA ILE A 88 -5.95 -3.43 -24.01
C ILE A 88 -5.49 -2.28 -23.12
N SER A 89 -4.83 -1.30 -23.71
CA SER A 89 -4.32 -0.10 -23.05
C SER A 89 -4.65 1.14 -23.86
N ASN A 90 -4.49 2.32 -23.27
CA ASN A 90 -4.72 3.62 -23.88
C ASN A 90 -3.37 4.33 -24.12
N GLU A 91 -3.27 5.13 -25.17
CA GLU A 91 -2.06 5.91 -25.50
C GLU A 91 -1.75 7.01 -24.46
N ILE A 92 -2.75 7.41 -23.66
CA ILE A 92 -2.62 8.45 -22.64
C ILE A 92 -2.37 7.89 -21.23
N GLU A 93 -2.15 6.58 -21.07
CA GLU A 93 -1.75 6.01 -19.78
C GLU A 93 -0.35 6.51 -19.37
N HIS A 94 -0.19 6.70 -18.06
CA HIS A 94 1.05 7.21 -17.45
C HIS A 94 2.16 6.15 -17.47
#